data_efeeb5ce4ef0f9549ad359911e3302b6
#
_entry.id   efeeb5ce4ef0f9549ad359911e3302b6
#
_cell.length_a   1.000
_cell.length_b   1.000
_cell.length_c   1.000
_cell.angle_alpha   90.00
_cell.angle_beta   90.00
_cell.angle_gamma   90.00
#
_symmetry.space_group_name_H-M   'P 1'
#
loop_
_entity.id
_entity.type
_entity.pdbx_description
1 polymer ?
#
loop_
_entity_poly.entity_id
_entity_poly.type
_entity_poly.pdbx_seq_one_letter_code
_entity_poly.pdbx_strand_id
1 'polypeptide(L)'
;MAKYKKKRARELQHDRFRDTTIGFFDRLGNLLEGRGRTILYGLGGLILAGLLVMFFVKWSNRKSDEAEQALGRAITISKGSVLAAPVAGSTEPSFSSEQERAQTAIAEFEKVAAKYGDPYKSESLYFIAANRLVLDRQKGIGELTALTNSRVAEVAALSKFALAQANESDNKLDEAAQLYAALAKQNSPTVTAETANLRLAKVYAKQGKKKEAADLLFNIVDASRKAKGSDNQPLPVSAAAREAGEELQKLDPDRYAQLPPETPSLAG
;
A
#
# COMPACT_ATOMS: atom_id res chain seq x y z
N MET A 1 21.39 64.21 -35.29
CA MET A 1 20.70 62.95 -35.06
C MET A 1 21.39 61.69 -35.58
N ALA A 2 22.47 61.74 -36.28
CA ALA A 2 23.14 60.59 -36.89
C ALA A 2 24.15 59.86 -35.97
N LYS A 3 24.65 60.51 -34.91
CA LYS A 3 25.67 59.97 -34.02
C LYS A 3 25.06 58.97 -32.95
N TYR A 4 23.79 59.09 -32.63
CA TYR A 4 23.09 58.26 -31.66
C TYR A 4 22.72 56.88 -32.22
N LYS A 5 22.41 56.79 -33.50
CA LYS A 5 22.08 55.50 -34.18
C LYS A 5 23.28 54.57 -34.33
N LYS A 6 24.51 55.11 -34.46
CA LYS A 6 25.74 54.29 -34.59
C LYS A 6 26.17 53.67 -33.25
N LYS A 7 25.89 54.30 -32.12
CA LYS A 7 26.23 53.77 -30.80
C LYS A 7 25.29 52.60 -30.44
N ARG A 8 24.00 52.72 -30.72
CA ARG A 8 23.00 51.67 -30.48
C ARG A 8 23.18 50.44 -31.39
N ALA A 9 23.67 50.64 -32.62
CA ALA A 9 23.98 49.54 -33.54
C ALA A 9 25.25 48.76 -33.11
N ARG A 10 26.21 49.40 -32.41
CA ARG A 10 27.38 48.73 -31.83
C ARG A 10 27.08 48.00 -30.52
N GLU A 11 26.15 48.48 -29.72
CA GLU A 11 25.69 47.80 -28.49
C GLU A 11 24.87 46.53 -28.77
N LEU A 12 24.14 46.51 -29.91
CA LEU A 12 23.38 45.34 -30.38
C LEU A 12 24.27 44.27 -31.03
N GLN A 13 25.54 44.60 -31.36
CA GLN A 13 26.51 43.63 -31.91
C GLN A 13 27.32 42.89 -30.85
N HIS A 14 27.30 43.36 -29.57
CA HIS A 14 27.89 42.67 -28.43
C HIS A 14 26.79 42.01 -27.59
N ASP A 15 26.20 40.97 -28.16
CA ASP A 15 25.29 40.13 -27.41
C ASP A 15 26.14 39.18 -26.55
N ARG A 16 26.26 39.50 -25.25
CA ARG A 16 27.03 38.72 -24.28
C ARG A 16 26.69 37.24 -24.32
N PHE A 17 25.50 36.90 -24.72
CA PHE A 17 25.04 35.53 -24.85
C PHE A 17 25.69 34.81 -26.03
N ARG A 18 25.86 35.53 -27.16
CA ARG A 18 26.52 35.03 -28.38
C ARG A 18 28.02 34.82 -28.16
N ASP A 19 28.70 35.77 -27.51
CA ASP A 19 30.14 35.68 -27.25
C ASP A 19 30.47 34.59 -26.23
N THR A 20 29.60 34.37 -25.25
CA THR A 20 29.74 33.26 -24.27
C THR A 20 29.50 31.91 -24.94
N THR A 21 28.56 31.82 -25.87
CA THR A 21 28.23 30.56 -26.57
C THR A 21 29.34 30.22 -27.59
N ILE A 22 29.83 31.20 -28.33
CA ILE A 22 30.94 31.00 -29.31
C ILE A 22 32.22 30.61 -28.55
N GLY A 23 32.57 31.32 -27.46
CA GLY A 23 33.73 30.97 -26.62
C GLY A 23 33.64 29.60 -25.94
N PHE A 24 32.46 29.11 -25.69
CA PHE A 24 32.22 27.73 -25.18
C PHE A 24 32.49 26.71 -26.32
N PHE A 25 31.98 26.94 -27.51
CA PHE A 25 32.20 26.06 -28.67
C PHE A 25 33.64 26.08 -29.18
N ASP A 26 34.34 27.22 -29.11
CA ASP A 26 35.77 27.29 -29.43
C ASP A 26 36.65 26.57 -28.41
N ARG A 27 36.33 26.67 -27.12
CA ARG A 27 37.01 25.88 -26.06
C ARG A 27 36.73 24.38 -26.21
N LEU A 28 35.52 24.01 -26.61
CA LEU A 28 35.14 22.62 -26.89
C LEU A 28 35.88 22.13 -28.14
N GLY A 29 36.01 22.98 -29.20
CA GLY A 29 36.76 22.69 -30.43
C GLY A 29 38.25 22.40 -30.15
N ASN A 30 38.90 23.25 -29.34
CA ASN A 30 40.31 23.09 -28.98
C ASN A 30 40.57 21.88 -28.05
N LEU A 31 39.59 21.48 -27.22
CA LEU A 31 39.64 20.23 -26.45
C LEU A 31 39.45 18.98 -27.32
N LEU A 32 38.89 19.16 -28.52
CA LEU A 32 38.62 18.10 -29.48
C LEU A 32 39.79 17.87 -30.48
N GLU A 33 40.77 18.78 -30.58
CA GLU A 33 41.96 18.61 -31.41
C GLU A 33 42.85 17.49 -30.83
N GLY A 34 42.86 16.36 -31.52
CA GLY A 34 43.65 15.16 -31.23
C GLY A 34 42.93 14.02 -30.50
N ARG A 35 41.87 14.27 -29.71
CA ARG A 35 41.08 13.26 -29.02
C ARG A 35 39.58 13.33 -29.33
N GLY A 36 39.18 14.10 -30.32
CA GLY A 36 37.78 14.38 -30.64
C GLY A 36 36.92 13.14 -30.88
N ARG A 37 37.47 12.10 -31.49
CA ARG A 37 36.75 10.85 -31.74
C ARG A 37 36.45 10.11 -30.44
N THR A 38 37.39 10.07 -29.48
CA THR A 38 37.19 9.38 -28.20
C THR A 38 36.17 10.10 -27.31
N ILE A 39 36.18 11.45 -27.31
CA ILE A 39 35.20 12.27 -26.56
C ILE A 39 33.83 12.18 -27.22
N LEU A 40 33.76 12.18 -28.57
CA LEU A 40 32.50 12.01 -29.30
C LEU A 40 31.87 10.63 -29.04
N TYR A 41 32.68 9.57 -29.02
CA TYR A 41 32.19 8.23 -28.64
C TYR A 41 31.77 8.15 -27.19
N GLY A 42 32.49 8.81 -26.26
CA GLY A 42 32.12 8.90 -24.83
C GLY A 42 30.80 9.64 -24.63
N LEU A 43 30.63 10.78 -25.29
CA LEU A 43 29.39 11.58 -25.22
C LEU A 43 28.21 10.83 -25.86
N GLY A 44 28.44 10.21 -27.01
CA GLY A 44 27.45 9.37 -27.70
C GLY A 44 27.06 8.18 -26.85
N GLY A 45 28.01 7.53 -26.18
CA GLY A 45 27.77 6.45 -25.24
C GLY A 45 26.93 6.87 -24.01
N LEU A 46 27.22 8.06 -23.45
CA LEU A 46 26.42 8.62 -22.33
C LEU A 46 24.99 8.96 -22.76
N ILE A 47 24.81 9.54 -23.94
CA ILE A 47 23.46 9.83 -24.48
C ILE A 47 22.69 8.52 -24.71
N LEU A 48 23.35 7.53 -25.32
CA LEU A 48 22.74 6.22 -25.55
C LEU A 48 22.35 5.54 -24.23
N ALA A 49 23.24 5.56 -23.24
CA ALA A 49 22.96 5.03 -21.91
C ALA A 49 21.78 5.77 -21.25
N GLY A 50 21.72 7.09 -21.33
CA GLY A 50 20.60 7.90 -20.84
C GLY A 50 19.27 7.55 -21.51
N LEU A 51 19.27 7.37 -22.84
CA LEU A 51 18.08 6.94 -23.59
C LEU A 51 17.65 5.51 -23.22
N LEU A 52 18.58 4.60 -23.02
CA LEU A 52 18.29 3.23 -22.58
C LEU A 52 17.68 3.22 -21.18
N VAL A 53 18.23 4.00 -20.23
CA VAL A 53 17.67 4.15 -18.88
C VAL A 53 16.27 4.75 -18.95
N MET A 54 16.08 5.82 -19.73
CA MET A 54 14.76 6.44 -19.89
C MET A 54 13.74 5.48 -20.53
N PHE A 55 14.16 4.74 -21.54
CA PHE A 55 13.32 3.70 -22.18
C PHE A 55 12.96 2.59 -21.17
N PHE A 56 13.94 2.12 -20.40
CA PHE A 56 13.73 1.07 -19.40
C PHE A 56 12.79 1.52 -18.28
N VAL A 57 12.97 2.75 -17.76
CA VAL A 57 12.08 3.34 -16.74
C VAL A 57 10.65 3.48 -17.28
N LYS A 58 10.50 4.03 -18.50
CA LYS A 58 9.17 4.19 -19.11
C LYS A 58 8.48 2.86 -19.40
N TRP A 59 9.25 1.86 -19.83
CA TRP A 59 8.73 0.51 -20.07
C TRP A 59 8.34 -0.20 -18.77
N SER A 60 9.16 -0.07 -17.70
CA SER A 60 8.88 -0.60 -16.38
C SER A 60 7.61 0.04 -15.79
N ASN A 61 7.46 1.36 -15.86
CA ASN A 61 6.28 2.06 -15.36
C ASN A 61 5.01 1.63 -16.09
N ARG A 62 5.04 1.48 -17.43
CA ARG A 62 3.87 0.98 -18.18
C ARG A 62 3.45 -0.41 -17.74
N LYS A 63 4.41 -1.32 -17.48
CA LYS A 63 4.10 -2.67 -16.98
C LYS A 63 3.48 -2.64 -15.58
N SER A 64 3.94 -1.73 -14.72
CA SER A 64 3.37 -1.52 -13.39
C SER A 64 1.93 -0.99 -13.48
N ASP A 65 1.69 0.01 -14.33
CA ASP A 65 0.34 0.59 -14.55
C ASP A 65 -0.65 -0.47 -15.07
N GLU A 66 -0.21 -1.31 -16.04
CA GLU A 66 -1.03 -2.41 -16.54
C GLU A 66 -1.32 -3.47 -15.47
N ALA A 67 -0.32 -3.80 -14.63
CA ALA A 67 -0.46 -4.77 -13.56
C ALA A 67 -1.42 -4.26 -12.47
N GLU A 68 -1.27 -3.00 -12.08
CA GLU A 68 -2.16 -2.34 -11.10
C GLU A 68 -3.62 -2.32 -11.59
N GLN A 69 -3.84 -1.93 -12.85
CA GLN A 69 -5.18 -1.96 -13.43
C GLN A 69 -5.76 -3.37 -13.51
N ALA A 70 -4.94 -4.38 -13.86
CA ALA A 70 -5.38 -5.76 -13.91
C ALA A 70 -5.73 -6.29 -12.51
N LEU A 71 -4.88 -6.01 -11.51
CA LEU A 71 -5.13 -6.34 -10.12
C LEU A 71 -6.38 -5.63 -9.59
N GLY A 72 -6.52 -4.33 -9.87
CA GLY A 72 -7.69 -3.54 -9.49
C GLY A 72 -9.00 -4.12 -10.03
N ARG A 73 -9.02 -4.55 -11.31
CA ARG A 73 -10.19 -5.23 -11.89
C ARG A 73 -10.51 -6.54 -11.15
N ALA A 74 -9.50 -7.37 -10.87
CA ALA A 74 -9.69 -8.63 -10.13
C ALA A 74 -10.21 -8.38 -8.70
N ILE A 75 -9.73 -7.32 -8.02
CA ILE A 75 -10.23 -6.89 -6.70
C ILE A 75 -11.70 -6.44 -6.81
N THR A 76 -12.07 -5.68 -7.84
CA THR A 76 -13.47 -5.26 -8.06
C THR A 76 -14.39 -6.47 -8.22
N ILE A 77 -13.97 -7.48 -8.97
CA ILE A 77 -14.70 -8.74 -9.12
C ILE A 77 -14.84 -9.46 -7.77
N SER A 78 -13.74 -9.56 -7.02
CA SER A 78 -13.74 -10.21 -5.68
C SER A 78 -14.66 -9.52 -4.67
N LYS A 79 -14.90 -8.22 -4.83
CA LYS A 79 -15.81 -7.40 -3.99
C LYS A 79 -17.23 -7.29 -4.56
N GLY A 80 -17.50 -7.89 -5.71
CA GLY A 80 -18.80 -7.83 -6.36
C GLY A 80 -19.94 -8.31 -5.47
N SER A 81 -21.11 -7.73 -5.66
CA SER A 81 -22.29 -8.01 -4.86
C SER A 81 -22.83 -9.42 -5.14
N VAL A 82 -23.32 -10.11 -4.11
CA VAL A 82 -24.05 -11.37 -4.28
C VAL A 82 -25.53 -11.06 -4.21
N LEU A 83 -26.24 -11.22 -5.32
CA LEU A 83 -27.64 -10.85 -5.48
C LEU A 83 -28.39 -11.98 -6.20
N ALA A 84 -29.65 -12.23 -5.79
CA ALA A 84 -30.49 -13.25 -6.43
C ALA A 84 -30.79 -12.94 -7.91
N ALA A 85 -30.76 -11.67 -8.32
CA ALA A 85 -30.86 -11.23 -9.69
C ALA A 85 -29.99 -9.98 -9.91
N PRO A 86 -29.35 -9.83 -11.09
CA PRO A 86 -28.62 -8.64 -11.45
C PRO A 86 -29.47 -7.37 -11.38
N VAL A 87 -28.94 -6.28 -10.88
CA VAL A 87 -29.60 -4.98 -10.88
C VAL A 87 -29.51 -4.41 -12.30
N ALA A 88 -30.67 -4.17 -12.92
CA ALA A 88 -30.72 -3.60 -14.26
C ALA A 88 -30.02 -2.22 -14.28
N GLY A 89 -29.06 -2.04 -15.21
CA GLY A 89 -28.30 -0.79 -15.37
C GLY A 89 -27.07 -0.64 -14.44
N SER A 90 -26.77 -1.60 -13.56
CA SER A 90 -25.54 -1.60 -12.79
C SER A 90 -24.35 -2.01 -13.65
N THR A 91 -23.25 -1.26 -13.56
CA THR A 91 -21.94 -1.61 -14.14
C THR A 91 -21.07 -2.39 -13.16
N GLU A 92 -21.52 -2.55 -11.91
CA GLU A 92 -20.78 -3.29 -10.88
C GLU A 92 -20.98 -4.81 -11.06
N PRO A 93 -19.92 -5.62 -10.86
CA PRO A 93 -20.04 -7.07 -10.92
C PRO A 93 -21.02 -7.57 -9.87
N SER A 94 -21.95 -8.45 -10.29
CA SER A 94 -22.88 -9.14 -9.40
C SER A 94 -22.90 -10.63 -9.72
N PHE A 95 -23.09 -11.45 -8.69
CA PHE A 95 -23.00 -12.90 -8.74
C PHE A 95 -24.20 -13.53 -8.05
N SER A 96 -24.57 -14.74 -8.47
CA SER A 96 -25.68 -15.47 -7.87
C SER A 96 -25.30 -16.11 -6.52
N SER A 97 -24.03 -16.32 -6.28
CA SER A 97 -23.52 -16.95 -5.05
C SER A 97 -22.10 -16.48 -4.71
N GLU A 98 -21.72 -16.67 -3.43
CA GLU A 98 -20.34 -16.43 -2.98
C GLU A 98 -19.34 -17.36 -3.69
N GLN A 99 -19.76 -18.58 -3.99
CA GLN A 99 -18.94 -19.57 -4.69
C GLN A 99 -18.63 -19.10 -6.12
N GLU A 100 -19.63 -18.62 -6.86
CA GLU A 100 -19.45 -18.09 -8.21
C GLU A 100 -18.53 -16.87 -8.20
N ARG A 101 -18.72 -15.93 -7.26
CA ARG A 101 -17.87 -14.78 -7.08
C ARG A 101 -16.42 -15.20 -6.80
N ALA A 102 -16.22 -16.14 -5.86
CA ALA A 102 -14.89 -16.61 -5.49
C ALA A 102 -14.20 -17.32 -6.66
N GLN A 103 -14.92 -18.18 -7.44
CA GLN A 103 -14.34 -18.84 -8.62
C GLN A 103 -13.93 -17.83 -9.68
N THR A 104 -14.80 -16.86 -9.98
CA THR A 104 -14.50 -15.82 -10.96
C THR A 104 -13.33 -14.95 -10.53
N ALA A 105 -13.30 -14.56 -9.26
CA ALA A 105 -12.19 -13.78 -8.70
C ALA A 105 -10.87 -14.52 -8.79
N ILE A 106 -10.83 -15.81 -8.40
CA ILE A 106 -9.63 -16.64 -8.50
C ILE A 106 -9.12 -16.68 -9.94
N ALA A 107 -9.99 -16.91 -10.91
CA ALA A 107 -9.59 -16.98 -12.33
C ALA A 107 -8.96 -15.66 -12.82
N GLU A 108 -9.47 -14.51 -12.37
CA GLU A 108 -8.89 -13.21 -12.74
C GLU A 108 -7.54 -12.95 -12.02
N PHE A 109 -7.42 -13.28 -10.74
CA PHE A 109 -6.15 -13.18 -10.03
C PHE A 109 -5.07 -14.13 -10.58
N GLU A 110 -5.45 -15.33 -11.02
CA GLU A 110 -4.52 -16.26 -11.69
C GLU A 110 -3.93 -15.67 -12.97
N LYS A 111 -4.72 -14.92 -13.75
CA LYS A 111 -4.21 -14.19 -14.94
C LYS A 111 -3.17 -13.14 -14.55
N VAL A 112 -3.41 -12.41 -13.46
CA VAL A 112 -2.46 -11.40 -12.95
C VAL A 112 -1.18 -12.08 -12.47
N ALA A 113 -1.30 -13.13 -11.65
CA ALA A 113 -0.16 -13.86 -11.10
C ALA A 113 0.71 -14.53 -12.18
N ALA A 114 0.10 -14.98 -13.29
CA ALA A 114 0.80 -15.57 -14.42
C ALA A 114 1.53 -14.54 -15.30
N LYS A 115 0.97 -13.33 -15.43
CA LYS A 115 1.48 -12.30 -16.35
C LYS A 115 2.52 -11.37 -15.71
N TYR A 116 2.40 -11.07 -14.42
CA TYR A 116 3.18 -10.04 -13.74
C TYR A 116 4.06 -10.64 -12.63
N GLY A 117 5.16 -9.94 -12.32
CA GLY A 117 6.04 -10.27 -11.19
C GLY A 117 5.57 -9.65 -9.88
N ASP A 118 6.41 -9.75 -8.84
CA ASP A 118 6.16 -9.09 -7.57
C ASP A 118 6.18 -7.54 -7.71
N PRO A 119 5.39 -6.83 -6.91
CA PRO A 119 4.51 -7.34 -5.83
C PRO A 119 3.20 -7.97 -6.31
N TYR A 120 2.73 -7.66 -7.53
CA TYR A 120 1.41 -8.00 -8.06
C TYR A 120 1.13 -9.52 -8.07
N LYS A 121 2.17 -10.32 -8.33
CA LYS A 121 2.08 -11.79 -8.25
C LYS A 121 1.75 -12.25 -6.84
N SER A 122 2.51 -11.80 -5.87
CA SER A 122 2.30 -12.19 -4.46
C SER A 122 0.97 -11.69 -3.91
N GLU A 123 0.55 -10.48 -4.27
CA GLU A 123 -0.75 -9.92 -3.91
C GLU A 123 -1.90 -10.75 -4.52
N SER A 124 -1.78 -11.13 -5.79
CA SER A 124 -2.76 -12.00 -6.45
C SER A 124 -2.85 -13.36 -5.78
N LEU A 125 -1.72 -13.96 -5.39
CA LEU A 125 -1.69 -15.24 -4.68
C LEU A 125 -2.40 -15.13 -3.32
N TYR A 126 -2.25 -14.01 -2.61
CA TYR A 126 -3.00 -13.75 -1.38
C TYR A 126 -4.51 -13.72 -1.64
N PHE A 127 -4.97 -12.97 -2.65
CA PHE A 127 -6.39 -12.91 -2.97
C PHE A 127 -6.94 -14.25 -3.46
N ILE A 128 -6.16 -15.03 -4.20
CA ILE A 128 -6.52 -16.41 -4.58
C ILE A 128 -6.75 -17.25 -3.32
N ALA A 129 -5.80 -17.24 -2.38
CA ALA A 129 -5.89 -18.01 -1.15
C ALA A 129 -7.09 -17.56 -0.28
N ALA A 130 -7.34 -16.26 -0.18
CA ALA A 130 -8.47 -15.71 0.56
C ALA A 130 -9.82 -16.11 -0.04
N ASN A 131 -9.97 -16.04 -1.38
CA ASN A 131 -11.19 -16.50 -2.06
C ASN A 131 -11.33 -18.03 -2.01
N ARG A 132 -10.23 -18.76 -1.96
CA ARG A 132 -10.23 -20.22 -1.86
C ARG A 132 -10.76 -20.72 -0.50
N LEU A 133 -10.69 -19.92 0.57
CA LEU A 133 -11.34 -20.23 1.84
C LEU A 133 -12.86 -20.48 1.70
N VAL A 134 -13.50 -19.87 0.69
CA VAL A 134 -14.93 -20.04 0.41
C VAL A 134 -15.22 -21.36 -0.33
N LEU A 135 -14.28 -21.80 -1.20
CA LEU A 135 -14.47 -22.97 -2.07
C LEU A 135 -13.91 -24.26 -1.45
N ASP A 136 -12.71 -24.13 -0.90
CA ASP A 136 -11.94 -25.22 -0.27
C ASP A 136 -11.13 -24.60 0.87
N ARG A 137 -11.72 -24.67 2.08
CA ARG A 137 -11.16 -24.03 3.26
C ARG A 137 -9.78 -24.54 3.62
N GLN A 138 -9.55 -25.86 3.52
CA GLN A 138 -8.25 -26.46 3.87
C GLN A 138 -7.15 -26.01 2.90
N LYS A 139 -7.46 -25.98 1.63
CA LYS A 139 -6.54 -25.49 0.61
C LYS A 139 -6.22 -24.02 0.79
N GLY A 140 -7.25 -23.18 1.05
CA GLY A 140 -7.08 -21.75 1.33
C GLY A 140 -6.19 -21.49 2.56
N ILE A 141 -6.40 -22.24 3.65
CA ILE A 141 -5.55 -22.17 4.86
C ILE A 141 -4.09 -22.57 4.52
N GLY A 142 -3.88 -23.64 3.75
CA GLY A 142 -2.55 -24.07 3.33
C GLY A 142 -1.82 -23.01 2.49
N GLU A 143 -2.52 -22.41 1.53
CA GLU A 143 -1.98 -21.34 0.68
C GLU A 143 -1.67 -20.07 1.49
N LEU A 144 -2.57 -19.63 2.39
CA LEU A 144 -2.30 -18.52 3.31
C LEU A 144 -1.10 -18.78 4.21
N THR A 145 -0.98 -20.02 4.74
CA THR A 145 0.15 -20.41 5.59
C THR A 145 1.48 -20.26 4.84
N ALA A 146 1.54 -20.70 3.59
CA ALA A 146 2.74 -20.53 2.77
C ALA A 146 3.08 -19.04 2.55
N LEU A 147 2.08 -18.18 2.39
CA LEU A 147 2.25 -16.76 2.15
C LEU A 147 2.62 -15.94 3.41
N THR A 148 2.50 -16.51 4.62
CA THR A 148 2.96 -15.84 5.87
C THR A 148 4.45 -15.50 5.86
N ASN A 149 5.23 -16.19 5.02
CA ASN A 149 6.66 -15.99 4.80
C ASN A 149 6.98 -15.31 3.46
N SER A 150 6.01 -14.65 2.84
CA SER A 150 6.23 -13.90 1.59
C SER A 150 7.33 -12.86 1.75
N ARG A 151 8.11 -12.65 0.68
CA ARG A 151 9.11 -11.56 0.60
C ARG A 151 8.46 -10.18 0.51
N VAL A 152 7.21 -10.11 0.06
CA VAL A 152 6.38 -8.89 0.07
C VAL A 152 5.78 -8.76 1.46
N ALA A 153 6.27 -7.81 2.24
CA ALA A 153 5.95 -7.67 3.66
C ALA A 153 4.44 -7.48 3.91
N GLU A 154 3.77 -6.72 3.03
CA GLU A 154 2.33 -6.51 3.07
C GLU A 154 1.56 -7.83 2.89
N VAL A 155 1.98 -8.66 1.93
CA VAL A 155 1.35 -9.96 1.68
C VAL A 155 1.55 -10.89 2.89
N ALA A 156 2.75 -10.89 3.49
CA ALA A 156 3.01 -11.68 4.67
C ALA A 156 2.10 -11.26 5.86
N ALA A 157 1.92 -9.95 6.07
CA ALA A 157 1.07 -9.41 7.13
C ALA A 157 -0.42 -9.73 6.87
N LEU A 158 -0.92 -9.49 5.65
CA LEU A 158 -2.28 -9.82 5.25
C LEU A 158 -2.59 -11.30 5.37
N SER A 159 -1.64 -12.17 4.97
CA SER A 159 -1.81 -13.63 5.04
C SER A 159 -1.86 -14.12 6.49
N LYS A 160 -1.00 -13.59 7.37
CA LYS A 160 -1.09 -13.86 8.82
C LYS A 160 -2.44 -13.41 9.38
N PHE A 161 -2.93 -12.24 8.99
CA PHE A 161 -4.19 -11.71 9.48
C PHE A 161 -5.37 -12.56 9.00
N ALA A 162 -5.44 -12.89 7.72
CA ALA A 162 -6.48 -13.76 7.16
C ALA A 162 -6.45 -15.17 7.78
N LEU A 163 -5.25 -15.72 8.00
CA LEU A 163 -5.07 -17.01 8.67
C LEU A 163 -5.54 -16.95 10.12
N ALA A 164 -5.25 -15.87 10.85
CA ALA A 164 -5.74 -15.66 12.20
C ALA A 164 -7.28 -15.61 12.25
N GLN A 165 -7.91 -14.90 11.31
CA GLN A 165 -9.38 -14.87 11.19
C GLN A 165 -9.96 -16.24 10.84
N ALA A 166 -9.32 -16.99 9.95
CA ALA A 166 -9.73 -18.36 9.63
C ALA A 166 -9.67 -19.28 10.87
N ASN A 167 -8.57 -19.22 11.63
CA ASN A 167 -8.41 -19.97 12.87
C ASN A 167 -9.44 -19.55 13.94
N GLU A 168 -9.71 -18.25 14.07
CA GLU A 168 -10.76 -17.73 14.97
C GLU A 168 -12.13 -18.29 14.59
N SER A 169 -12.46 -18.35 13.30
CA SER A 169 -13.72 -18.92 12.80
C SER A 169 -13.81 -20.42 13.01
N ASP A 170 -12.67 -21.12 13.02
CA ASP A 170 -12.58 -22.57 13.31
C ASP A 170 -12.47 -22.87 14.81
N ASN A 171 -12.67 -21.86 15.66
CA ASN A 171 -12.51 -21.92 17.11
C ASN A 171 -11.11 -22.38 17.57
N LYS A 172 -10.09 -22.21 16.72
CA LYS A 172 -8.67 -22.41 17.04
C LYS A 172 -8.11 -21.13 17.66
N LEU A 173 -8.61 -20.82 18.85
CA LEU A 173 -8.39 -19.50 19.47
C LEU A 173 -6.93 -19.28 19.89
N ASP A 174 -6.18 -20.32 20.25
CA ASP A 174 -4.77 -20.19 20.63
C ASP A 174 -3.90 -19.84 19.42
N GLU A 175 -4.12 -20.50 18.31
CA GLU A 175 -3.40 -20.21 17.04
C GLU A 175 -3.75 -18.81 16.52
N ALA A 176 -5.02 -18.42 16.59
CA ALA A 176 -5.45 -17.07 16.22
C ALA A 176 -4.76 -16.01 17.10
N ALA A 177 -4.73 -16.21 18.42
CA ALA A 177 -4.08 -15.31 19.37
C ALA A 177 -2.57 -15.16 19.09
N GLN A 178 -1.87 -16.25 18.78
CA GLN A 178 -0.44 -16.21 18.43
C GLN A 178 -0.18 -15.38 17.19
N LEU A 179 -1.01 -15.53 16.15
CA LEU A 179 -0.87 -14.77 14.89
C LEU A 179 -1.18 -13.29 15.11
N TYR A 180 -2.23 -12.94 15.83
CA TYR A 180 -2.54 -11.55 16.14
C TYR A 180 -1.46 -10.90 17.03
N ALA A 181 -0.95 -11.63 18.03
CA ALA A 181 0.15 -11.15 18.86
C ALA A 181 1.46 -10.93 18.06
N ALA A 182 1.73 -11.77 17.08
CA ALA A 182 2.86 -11.60 16.18
C ALA A 182 2.68 -10.35 15.28
N LEU A 183 1.47 -10.13 14.74
CA LEU A 183 1.14 -8.95 13.95
C LEU A 183 1.22 -7.66 14.76
N ALA A 184 0.77 -7.67 16.01
CA ALA A 184 0.84 -6.51 16.91
C ALA A 184 2.29 -6.03 17.16
N LYS A 185 3.27 -6.95 17.08
CA LYS A 185 4.70 -6.64 17.18
C LYS A 185 5.32 -6.24 15.85
N GLN A 186 4.67 -6.58 14.74
CA GLN A 186 5.13 -6.31 13.39
C GLN A 186 4.58 -4.93 12.97
N ASN A 187 5.44 -3.92 12.86
CA ASN A 187 5.01 -2.58 12.46
C ASN A 187 4.67 -2.57 10.96
N SER A 188 3.49 -3.05 10.60
CA SER A 188 2.99 -3.10 9.22
C SER A 188 2.02 -1.96 8.97
N PRO A 189 2.15 -1.19 7.88
CA PRO A 189 1.18 -0.15 7.53
C PRO A 189 -0.18 -0.73 7.12
N THR A 190 -0.20 -1.98 6.63
CA THR A 190 -1.42 -2.63 6.12
C THR A 190 -2.26 -3.25 7.25
N VAL A 191 -1.59 -3.84 8.25
CA VAL A 191 -2.23 -4.36 9.47
C VAL A 191 -1.58 -3.66 10.64
N THR A 192 -2.23 -2.62 11.15
CA THR A 192 -1.69 -1.83 12.25
C THR A 192 -1.63 -2.64 13.54
N ALA A 193 -0.67 -2.32 14.41
CA ALA A 193 -0.57 -2.92 15.73
C ALA A 193 -1.86 -2.74 16.55
N GLU A 194 -2.53 -1.61 16.38
CA GLU A 194 -3.81 -1.31 17.01
C GLU A 194 -4.91 -2.29 16.56
N THR A 195 -5.06 -2.51 15.24
CA THR A 195 -6.02 -3.49 14.69
C THR A 195 -5.70 -4.90 15.15
N ALA A 196 -4.43 -5.30 15.15
CA ALA A 196 -4.01 -6.61 15.61
C ALA A 196 -4.29 -6.83 17.11
N ASN A 197 -4.01 -5.82 17.95
CA ASN A 197 -4.31 -5.87 19.39
C ASN A 197 -5.81 -5.90 19.68
N LEU A 198 -6.63 -5.17 18.93
CA LEU A 198 -8.09 -5.23 19.04
C LEU A 198 -8.60 -6.66 18.76
N ARG A 199 -8.11 -7.29 17.68
CA ARG A 199 -8.48 -8.67 17.36
C ARG A 199 -7.98 -9.65 18.41
N LEU A 200 -6.77 -9.48 18.92
CA LEU A 200 -6.22 -10.28 20.00
C LEU A 200 -7.07 -10.18 21.28
N ALA A 201 -7.49 -8.97 21.64
CA ALA A 201 -8.36 -8.75 22.79
C ALA A 201 -9.70 -9.48 22.66
N LYS A 202 -10.32 -9.44 21.46
CA LYS A 202 -11.55 -10.19 21.18
C LYS A 202 -11.35 -11.70 21.29
N VAL A 203 -10.23 -12.22 20.82
CA VAL A 203 -9.90 -13.64 20.98
C VAL A 203 -9.69 -13.99 22.46
N TYR A 204 -8.98 -13.15 23.24
CA TYR A 204 -8.82 -13.36 24.68
C TYR A 204 -10.16 -13.34 25.42
N ALA A 205 -11.07 -12.43 25.06
CA ALA A 205 -12.43 -12.43 25.63
C ALA A 205 -13.17 -13.73 25.34
N LYS A 206 -13.08 -14.28 24.12
CA LYS A 206 -13.65 -15.60 23.74
C LYS A 206 -13.00 -16.75 24.51
N GLN A 207 -11.72 -16.66 24.85
CA GLN A 207 -11.00 -17.63 25.67
C GLN A 207 -11.33 -17.52 27.18
N GLY A 208 -12.15 -16.55 27.61
CA GLY A 208 -12.43 -16.25 29.01
C GLY A 208 -11.31 -15.48 29.72
N LYS A 209 -10.25 -15.07 29.04
CA LYS A 209 -9.14 -14.26 29.57
C LYS A 209 -9.56 -12.79 29.63
N LYS A 210 -10.58 -12.50 30.46
CA LYS A 210 -11.22 -11.17 30.52
C LYS A 210 -10.26 -10.05 30.90
N LYS A 211 -9.35 -10.30 31.83
CA LYS A 211 -8.40 -9.31 32.32
C LYS A 211 -7.43 -8.91 31.21
N GLU A 212 -6.82 -9.87 30.53
CA GLU A 212 -5.89 -9.65 29.43
C GLU A 212 -6.57 -8.93 28.26
N ALA A 213 -7.82 -9.29 27.97
CA ALA A 213 -8.63 -8.60 26.98
C ALA A 213 -8.88 -7.14 27.34
N ALA A 214 -9.33 -6.88 28.60
CA ALA A 214 -9.56 -5.53 29.08
C ALA A 214 -8.28 -4.67 29.11
N ASP A 215 -7.14 -5.27 29.46
CA ASP A 215 -5.83 -4.59 29.44
C ASP A 215 -5.45 -4.12 28.04
N LEU A 216 -5.62 -4.97 27.02
CA LEU A 216 -5.36 -4.61 25.64
C LEU A 216 -6.29 -3.50 25.13
N LEU A 217 -7.61 -3.66 25.38
CA LEU A 217 -8.61 -2.67 24.95
C LEU A 217 -8.37 -1.32 25.61
N PHE A 218 -8.10 -1.30 26.92
CA PHE A 218 -7.75 -0.08 27.64
C PHE A 218 -6.54 0.63 27.02
N ASN A 219 -5.47 -0.12 26.76
CA ASN A 219 -4.24 0.44 26.20
C ASN A 219 -4.47 1.05 24.80
N ILE A 220 -5.31 0.44 23.97
CA ILE A 220 -5.67 0.98 22.64
C ILE A 220 -6.39 2.32 22.81
N VAL A 221 -7.40 2.40 23.67
CA VAL A 221 -8.20 3.62 23.85
C VAL A 221 -7.39 4.72 24.52
N ASP A 222 -6.62 4.39 25.56
CA ASP A 222 -5.78 5.34 26.29
C ASP A 222 -4.72 5.96 25.37
N ALA A 223 -4.04 5.12 24.56
CA ALA A 223 -3.06 5.60 23.57
C ALA A 223 -3.71 6.51 22.54
N SER A 224 -4.90 6.17 22.04
CA SER A 224 -5.63 6.98 21.05
C SER A 224 -6.06 8.33 21.64
N ARG A 225 -6.56 8.37 22.89
CA ARG A 225 -6.96 9.61 23.56
C ARG A 225 -5.80 10.56 23.89
N LYS A 226 -4.59 10.00 24.04
CA LYS A 226 -3.34 10.75 24.29
C LYS A 226 -2.60 11.16 23.01
N ALA A 227 -2.98 10.59 21.87
CA ALA A 227 -2.30 10.83 20.62
C ALA A 227 -2.47 12.29 20.13
N LYS A 228 -1.36 12.92 19.75
CA LYS A 228 -1.34 14.29 19.24
C LYS A 228 -0.56 14.35 17.93
N GLY A 229 -1.02 15.23 17.04
CA GLY A 229 -0.34 15.57 15.81
C GLY A 229 0.91 16.43 16.03
N SER A 230 1.62 16.72 14.97
CA SER A 230 2.80 17.61 14.97
C SER A 230 2.48 19.04 15.42
N ASP A 231 1.23 19.46 15.31
CA ASP A 231 0.68 20.74 15.76
C ASP A 231 0.20 20.73 17.22
N ASN A 232 0.49 19.64 17.95
CA ASN A 232 0.05 19.39 19.34
C ASN A 232 -1.47 19.29 19.52
N GLN A 233 -2.25 19.21 18.41
CA GLN A 233 -3.69 18.98 18.45
C GLN A 233 -3.99 17.48 18.63
N PRO A 234 -5.11 17.12 19.30
CA PRO A 234 -5.54 15.72 19.40
C PRO A 234 -5.73 15.11 18.00
N LEU A 235 -5.24 13.90 17.79
CA LEU A 235 -5.52 13.16 16.57
C LEU A 235 -6.95 12.59 16.57
N PRO A 236 -7.59 12.46 15.40
CA PRO A 236 -8.89 11.78 15.29
C PRO A 236 -8.79 10.36 15.83
N VAL A 237 -9.81 9.94 16.58
CA VAL A 237 -9.91 8.58 17.10
C VAL A 237 -10.08 7.59 15.95
N SER A 238 -9.22 6.56 15.87
CA SER A 238 -9.30 5.52 14.85
C SER A 238 -10.56 4.66 15.01
N ALA A 239 -10.97 3.97 13.93
CA ALA A 239 -12.08 3.02 14.00
C ALA A 239 -11.79 1.89 15.01
N ALA A 240 -10.54 1.41 15.05
CA ALA A 240 -10.13 0.36 15.98
C ALA A 240 -10.18 0.83 17.45
N ALA A 241 -9.78 2.07 17.73
CA ALA A 241 -9.86 2.63 19.09
C ALA A 241 -11.32 2.87 19.54
N ARG A 242 -12.21 3.27 18.64
CA ARG A 242 -13.65 3.38 18.94
C ARG A 242 -14.24 2.01 19.29
N GLU A 243 -14.01 1.01 18.43
CA GLU A 243 -14.46 -0.35 18.65
C GLU A 243 -13.86 -0.93 19.94
N ALA A 244 -12.58 -0.67 20.24
CA ALA A 244 -11.96 -1.08 21.50
C ALA A 244 -12.64 -0.45 22.72
N GLY A 245 -13.04 0.83 22.64
CA GLY A 245 -13.78 1.51 23.69
C GLY A 245 -15.15 0.88 23.96
N GLU A 246 -15.89 0.58 22.91
CA GLU A 246 -17.20 -0.10 23.01
C GLU A 246 -17.08 -1.51 23.62
N GLU A 247 -16.06 -2.28 23.18
CA GLU A 247 -15.82 -3.62 23.72
C GLU A 247 -15.34 -3.57 25.18
N LEU A 248 -14.49 -2.60 25.54
CA LEU A 248 -14.05 -2.40 26.93
C LEU A 248 -15.21 -2.03 27.84
N GLN A 249 -16.07 -1.11 27.40
CA GLN A 249 -17.24 -0.70 28.18
C GLN A 249 -18.19 -1.86 28.48
N LYS A 250 -18.33 -2.80 27.52
CA LYS A 250 -19.13 -4.02 27.71
C LYS A 250 -18.45 -5.05 28.61
N LEU A 251 -17.13 -5.20 28.45
CA LEU A 251 -16.35 -6.23 29.12
C LEU A 251 -16.01 -5.89 30.58
N ASP A 252 -15.60 -4.62 30.80
CA ASP A 252 -15.15 -4.10 32.12
C ASP A 252 -15.48 -2.59 32.21
N PRO A 253 -16.74 -2.24 32.63
CA PRO A 253 -17.18 -0.85 32.76
C PRO A 253 -16.36 -0.04 33.74
N ASP A 254 -15.89 -0.65 34.83
CA ASP A 254 -15.10 0.02 35.88
C ASP A 254 -13.76 0.45 35.34
N ARG A 255 -13.13 -0.38 34.50
CA ARG A 255 -11.90 -0.05 33.84
C ARG A 255 -12.09 0.98 32.73
N TYR A 256 -13.20 0.92 32.02
CA TYR A 256 -13.55 1.96 31.03
C TYR A 256 -13.69 3.34 31.67
N ALA A 257 -14.26 3.42 32.88
CA ALA A 257 -14.41 4.68 33.63
C ALA A 257 -13.07 5.30 34.07
N GLN A 258 -11.97 4.55 34.06
CA GLN A 258 -10.63 5.03 34.37
C GLN A 258 -9.92 5.69 33.17
N LEU A 259 -10.50 5.62 31.96
CA LEU A 259 -9.94 6.26 30.77
C LEU A 259 -9.95 7.78 30.89
N PRO A 260 -8.94 8.48 30.32
CA PRO A 260 -8.99 9.92 30.18
C PRO A 260 -10.28 10.38 29.46
N PRO A 261 -10.81 11.57 29.76
CA PRO A 261 -11.99 12.07 29.05
C PRO A 261 -11.73 12.14 27.54
N GLU A 262 -12.78 11.91 26.76
CA GLU A 262 -12.69 12.11 25.31
C GLU A 262 -12.42 13.56 25.00
N THR A 263 -11.34 13.82 24.27
CA THR A 263 -11.10 15.15 23.73
C THR A 263 -12.13 15.39 22.63
N PRO A 264 -12.91 16.49 22.68
CA PRO A 264 -13.82 16.80 21.59
C PRO A 264 -13.04 16.86 20.28
N SER A 265 -13.36 16.00 19.32
CA SER A 265 -12.84 16.17 17.97
C SER A 265 -13.44 17.46 17.45
N LEU A 266 -12.62 18.45 17.14
CA LEU A 266 -13.01 19.59 16.34
C LEU A 266 -13.30 19.06 14.91
N ALA A 267 -14.47 18.44 14.76
CA ALA A 267 -15.04 18.16 13.45
C ALA A 267 -15.57 19.50 12.94
N GLY A 268 -14.76 20.17 12.13
CA GLY A 268 -15.18 21.27 11.29
C GLY A 268 -15.41 20.75 9.89
#